data_e0ba3d140541f7610667cc9e2eec6805
#
_entry.id   e0ba3d140541f7610667cc9e2eec6805
#
_cell.length_a   1.000
_cell.length_b   1.000
_cell.length_c   1.000
_cell.angle_alpha   90.00
_cell.angle_beta   90.00
_cell.angle_gamma   90.00
#
_symmetry.space_group_name_H-M   'P 1'
#
loop_
_entity.id
_entity.type
_entity.pdbx_description
1 polymer ?
#
loop_
_entity_poly.entity_id
_entity_poly.type
_entity_poly.pdbx_seq_one_letter_code
_entity_poly.pdbx_strand_id
1 'polypeptide(L)'
;MHALLQRVTEASVAVDGRRIAEIGSGLLILVGVFPEDSPAIAEKLADRAVDLRIFADSSKPMNRSVVDVGGEVLVVPQFTLAADTRRGRRPSFDSAAPPEQARALYEVFVERIRQRLGRVATGRFGADMKVALINDGPVTFLLN
;
A
#
# COMPACT_ATOMS: atom_id res chain seq x y z
N MET A 1 -3.92 8.18 -8.20
CA MET A 1 -3.31 7.44 -7.07
C MET A 1 -2.89 6.06 -7.53
N HIS A 2 -1.74 5.61 -7.06
CA HIS A 2 -1.27 4.24 -7.30
C HIS A 2 -1.19 3.48 -5.98
N ALA A 3 -1.60 2.23 -5.99
CA ALA A 3 -1.39 1.30 -4.89
C ALA A 3 -0.69 0.05 -5.43
N LEU A 4 0.54 -0.19 -4.97
CA LEU A 4 1.29 -1.41 -5.29
C LEU A 4 1.05 -2.41 -4.17
N LEU A 5 0.40 -3.53 -4.49
CA LEU A 5 0.05 -4.59 -3.55
C LEU A 5 1.02 -5.75 -3.68
N GLN A 6 1.53 -6.21 -2.54
CA GLN A 6 2.32 -7.43 -2.48
C GLN A 6 1.73 -8.36 -1.42
N ARG A 7 1.37 -9.58 -1.83
CA ARG A 7 0.94 -10.61 -0.88
C ARG A 7 2.15 -11.09 -0.08
N VAL A 8 2.03 -11.11 1.24
CA VAL A 8 3.16 -11.40 2.12
C VAL A 8 2.82 -12.47 3.15
N THR A 9 3.84 -13.21 3.58
CA THR A 9 3.77 -14.03 4.79
C THR A 9 4.10 -13.20 6.03
N GLU A 10 4.92 -12.17 5.88
CA GLU A 10 5.24 -11.18 6.90
C GLU A 10 5.78 -9.90 6.24
N ALA A 11 5.58 -8.77 6.89
CA ALA A 11 6.19 -7.50 6.50
C ALA A 11 6.37 -6.60 7.72
N SER A 12 7.32 -5.68 7.65
CA SER A 12 7.60 -4.75 8.74
C SER A 12 8.21 -3.45 8.22
N VAL A 13 8.12 -2.41 9.05
CA VAL A 13 8.76 -1.12 8.82
C VAL A 13 9.60 -0.78 10.04
N ALA A 14 10.84 -0.36 9.80
CA ALA A 14 11.71 0.19 10.81
C ALA A 14 12.11 1.64 10.46
N VAL A 15 12.18 2.49 11.47
CA VAL A 15 12.64 3.88 11.40
C VAL A 15 13.67 4.09 12.49
N ASP A 16 14.84 4.64 12.14
CA ASP A 16 15.95 4.86 13.05
C ASP A 16 16.35 3.59 13.85
N GLY A 17 16.35 2.45 13.15
CA GLY A 17 16.71 1.16 13.73
C GLY A 17 15.63 0.53 14.61
N ARG A 18 14.45 1.13 14.72
CA ARG A 18 13.34 0.62 15.52
C ARG A 18 12.20 0.14 14.64
N ARG A 19 11.69 -1.05 14.89
CA ARG A 19 10.50 -1.54 14.23
C ARG A 19 9.27 -0.79 14.76
N ILE A 20 8.58 -0.08 13.85
CA ILE A 20 7.40 0.73 14.19
C ILE A 20 6.09 0.07 13.79
N ALA A 21 6.13 -0.90 12.87
CA ALA A 21 4.97 -1.63 12.38
C ALA A 21 5.37 -3.01 11.89
N GLU A 22 4.50 -3.99 12.08
CA GLU A 22 4.68 -5.34 11.54
C GLU A 22 3.33 -6.02 11.33
N ILE A 23 3.30 -6.92 10.35
CA ILE A 23 2.17 -7.80 10.08
C ILE A 23 2.65 -9.23 9.81
N GLY A 24 1.76 -10.20 10.01
CA GLY A 24 1.90 -11.56 9.52
C GLY A 24 1.36 -11.68 8.09
N SER A 25 0.69 -12.80 7.79
CA SER A 25 0.10 -13.04 6.46
C SER A 25 -0.91 -11.97 6.07
N GLY A 26 -0.79 -11.46 4.87
CA GLY A 26 -1.68 -10.42 4.36
C GLY A 26 -1.10 -9.65 3.19
N LEU A 27 -1.26 -8.32 3.21
CA LEU A 27 -0.82 -7.42 2.15
C LEU A 27 0.10 -6.31 2.68
N LEU A 28 1.20 -6.10 1.96
CA LEU A 28 1.92 -4.83 2.00
C LEU A 28 1.40 -3.97 0.85
N ILE A 29 1.00 -2.74 1.14
CA ILE A 29 0.50 -1.79 0.14
C ILE A 29 1.36 -0.54 0.16
N LEU A 30 2.01 -0.24 -0.96
CA LEU A 30 2.74 1.01 -1.18
C LEU A 30 1.82 1.99 -1.91
N VAL A 31 1.71 3.23 -1.42
CA VAL A 31 0.74 4.22 -1.94
C VAL A 31 1.45 5.47 -2.44
N GLY A 32 1.20 5.82 -3.69
CA GLY A 32 1.63 7.07 -4.33
C GLY A 32 0.44 7.94 -4.72
N VAL A 33 0.55 9.24 -4.49
CA VAL A 33 -0.53 10.21 -4.71
C VAL A 33 -0.14 11.19 -5.81
N PHE A 34 -1.09 11.48 -6.70
CA PHE A 34 -0.96 12.45 -7.78
C PHE A 34 -1.76 13.72 -7.47
N PRO A 35 -1.41 14.88 -8.08
CA PRO A 35 -2.08 16.16 -7.78
C PRO A 35 -3.59 16.17 -8.04
N GLU A 36 -4.06 15.39 -9.03
CA GLU A 36 -5.47 15.30 -9.42
C GLU A 36 -6.29 14.32 -8.58
N ASP A 37 -5.68 13.62 -7.63
CA ASP A 37 -6.39 12.69 -6.76
C ASP A 37 -7.29 13.40 -5.75
N SER A 38 -8.34 12.69 -5.31
CA SER A 38 -9.35 13.19 -4.38
C SER A 38 -9.62 12.17 -3.27
N PRO A 39 -10.27 12.57 -2.16
CA PRO A 39 -10.71 11.63 -1.13
C PRO A 39 -11.55 10.47 -1.69
N ALA A 40 -12.45 10.74 -2.62
CA ALA A 40 -13.28 9.70 -3.24
C ALA A 40 -12.43 8.68 -4.01
N ILE A 41 -11.40 9.13 -4.73
CA ILE A 41 -10.45 8.25 -5.42
C ILE A 41 -9.69 7.40 -4.41
N ALA A 42 -9.23 7.98 -3.32
CA ALA A 42 -8.48 7.26 -2.28
C ALA A 42 -9.34 6.16 -1.63
N GLU A 43 -10.58 6.46 -1.28
CA GLU A 43 -11.51 5.50 -0.70
C GLU A 43 -11.81 4.34 -1.66
N LYS A 44 -12.10 4.67 -2.93
CA LYS A 44 -12.38 3.68 -3.96
C LYS A 44 -11.18 2.76 -4.19
N LEU A 45 -9.97 3.31 -4.22
CA LEU A 45 -8.75 2.52 -4.41
C LEU A 45 -8.49 1.61 -3.20
N ALA A 46 -8.74 2.11 -1.98
CA ALA A 46 -8.62 1.31 -0.75
C ALA A 46 -9.60 0.12 -0.77
N ASP A 47 -10.85 0.35 -1.15
CA ASP A 47 -11.85 -0.72 -1.29
C ASP A 47 -11.39 -1.77 -2.30
N ARG A 48 -10.95 -1.33 -3.49
CA ARG A 48 -10.45 -2.25 -4.52
C ARG A 48 -9.26 -3.07 -4.02
N ALA A 49 -8.36 -2.45 -3.26
CA ALA A 49 -7.18 -3.13 -2.75
C ALA A 49 -7.54 -4.27 -1.79
N VAL A 50 -8.46 -4.04 -0.86
CA VAL A 50 -8.85 -5.07 0.12
C VAL A 50 -9.82 -6.10 -0.44
N ASP A 51 -10.54 -5.78 -1.52
CA ASP A 51 -11.46 -6.70 -2.19
C ASP A 51 -10.78 -7.56 -3.27
N LEU A 52 -9.53 -7.25 -3.62
CA LEU A 52 -8.83 -8.00 -4.66
C LEU A 52 -8.64 -9.46 -4.23
N ARG A 53 -9.07 -10.38 -5.09
CA ARG A 53 -9.14 -11.82 -4.78
C ARG A 53 -7.84 -12.52 -5.18
N ILE A 54 -6.81 -12.38 -4.35
CA ILE A 54 -5.45 -12.86 -4.62
C ILE A 54 -4.93 -13.84 -3.58
N PHE A 55 -5.80 -14.35 -2.72
CA PHE A 55 -5.47 -15.40 -1.74
C PHE A 55 -6.12 -16.72 -2.17
N ALA A 56 -5.38 -17.80 -2.01
CA ALA A 56 -5.85 -19.13 -2.37
C ALA A 56 -6.96 -19.64 -1.45
N ASP A 57 -7.80 -20.48 -1.99
CA ASP A 57 -8.71 -21.35 -1.22
C ASP A 57 -8.53 -22.81 -1.66
N SER A 58 -9.43 -23.69 -1.21
CA SER A 58 -9.37 -25.12 -1.54
C SER A 58 -9.61 -25.42 -3.03
N SER A 59 -10.17 -24.46 -3.80
CA SER A 59 -10.54 -24.69 -5.20
C SER A 59 -9.66 -23.93 -6.20
N LYS A 60 -9.12 -22.75 -5.82
CA LYS A 60 -8.37 -21.88 -6.73
C LYS A 60 -7.19 -21.20 -6.03
N PRO A 61 -6.07 -20.96 -6.76
CA PRO A 61 -4.90 -20.28 -6.20
C PRO A 61 -5.14 -18.78 -5.93
N MET A 62 -6.13 -18.16 -6.62
CA MET A 62 -6.51 -16.75 -6.42
C MET A 62 -8.03 -16.64 -6.43
N ASN A 63 -8.64 -16.64 -5.27
CA ASN A 63 -10.10 -16.66 -5.14
C ASN A 63 -10.65 -15.85 -3.96
N ARG A 64 -9.88 -15.60 -2.92
CA ARG A 64 -10.31 -14.89 -1.72
C ARG A 64 -9.55 -13.58 -1.54
N SER A 65 -10.21 -12.58 -0.96
CA SER A 65 -9.61 -11.30 -0.60
C SER A 65 -8.89 -11.36 0.74
N VAL A 66 -8.12 -10.32 1.07
CA VAL A 66 -7.51 -10.18 2.40
C VAL A 66 -8.58 -10.12 3.49
N VAL A 67 -9.74 -9.53 3.19
CA VAL A 67 -10.89 -9.49 4.11
C VAL A 67 -11.41 -10.91 4.36
N ASP A 68 -11.60 -11.68 3.31
CA ASP A 68 -12.14 -13.06 3.41
C ASP A 68 -11.23 -13.98 4.24
N VAL A 69 -9.93 -13.86 4.09
CA VAL A 69 -8.96 -14.71 4.81
C VAL A 69 -8.62 -14.18 6.21
N GLY A 70 -9.15 -13.03 6.60
CA GLY A 70 -8.80 -12.40 7.87
C GLY A 70 -7.33 -12.00 7.98
N GLY A 71 -6.72 -11.63 6.84
CA GLY A 71 -5.32 -11.22 6.80
C GLY A 71 -5.10 -9.81 7.35
N GLU A 72 -3.83 -9.47 7.49
CA GLU A 72 -3.40 -8.16 7.97
C GLU A 72 -2.94 -7.27 6.81
N VAL A 73 -2.99 -5.96 7.00
CA VAL A 73 -2.54 -4.99 5.99
C VAL A 73 -1.56 -4.00 6.61
N LEU A 74 -0.44 -3.80 5.93
CA LEU A 74 0.56 -2.76 6.22
C LEU A 74 0.58 -1.78 5.05
N VAL A 75 0.28 -0.50 5.32
CA VAL A 75 0.28 0.55 4.31
C VAL A 75 1.48 1.46 4.51
N VAL A 76 2.24 1.68 3.44
CA VAL A 76 3.46 2.51 3.46
C VAL A 76 3.33 3.62 2.42
N PRO A 77 3.55 4.89 2.79
CA PRO A 77 3.56 5.97 1.82
C PRO A 77 4.79 5.85 0.92
N GLN A 78 4.58 5.96 -0.40
CA GLN A 78 5.61 5.76 -1.41
C GLN A 78 5.45 6.78 -2.54
N PHE A 79 5.88 8.03 -2.33
CA PHE A 79 5.72 9.10 -3.31
C PHE A 79 6.46 8.81 -4.64
N THR A 80 7.51 7.99 -4.61
CA THR A 80 8.28 7.63 -5.80
C THR A 80 7.47 6.82 -6.81
N LEU A 81 6.33 6.23 -6.42
CA LEU A 81 5.40 5.61 -7.37
C LEU A 81 4.79 6.63 -8.35
N ALA A 82 4.77 7.91 -7.98
CA ALA A 82 4.30 9.01 -8.81
C ALA A 82 5.41 9.68 -9.63
N ALA A 83 6.63 9.15 -9.59
CA ALA A 83 7.77 9.69 -10.34
C ALA A 83 7.63 9.48 -11.84
N ASP A 84 8.14 10.44 -12.63
CA ASP A 84 8.31 10.29 -14.07
C ASP A 84 9.75 9.86 -14.38
N THR A 85 9.90 8.71 -15.01
CA THR A 85 11.20 8.12 -15.38
C THR A 85 11.40 8.03 -16.88
N ARG A 86 10.54 8.65 -17.68
CA ARG A 86 10.56 8.53 -19.14
C ARG A 86 11.71 9.28 -19.81
N ARG A 87 12.29 10.26 -19.13
CA ARG A 87 13.34 11.12 -19.69
C ARG A 87 14.59 11.08 -18.83
N GLY A 88 15.74 10.84 -19.48
CA GLY A 88 17.04 10.86 -18.82
C GLY A 88 17.23 9.70 -17.83
N ARG A 89 18.17 9.88 -16.90
CA ARG A 89 18.57 8.86 -15.91
C ARG A 89 18.19 9.24 -14.48
N ARG A 90 17.64 10.43 -14.27
CA ARG A 90 17.15 10.88 -12.97
C ARG A 90 15.62 10.87 -12.98
N PRO A 91 14.97 10.27 -11.98
CA PRO A 91 13.52 10.36 -11.87
C PRO A 91 13.11 11.81 -11.57
N SER A 92 12.01 12.27 -12.16
CA SER A 92 11.37 13.54 -11.82
C SER A 92 10.21 13.28 -10.88
N PHE A 93 10.04 14.13 -9.88
CA PHE A 93 8.93 14.07 -8.93
C PHE A 93 7.91 15.20 -9.15
N ASP A 94 8.01 15.92 -10.26
CA ASP A 94 7.07 17.00 -10.60
C ASP A 94 5.64 16.50 -10.79
N SER A 95 5.47 15.22 -11.13
CA SER A 95 4.18 14.55 -11.28
C SER A 95 3.57 14.05 -9.97
N ALA A 96 4.30 14.12 -8.86
CA ALA A 96 3.78 13.71 -7.56
C ALA A 96 2.98 14.83 -6.90
N ALA A 97 1.99 14.47 -6.08
CA ALA A 97 1.27 15.45 -5.27
C ALA A 97 2.21 16.15 -4.27
N PRO A 98 1.95 17.43 -3.96
CA PRO A 98 2.67 18.10 -2.87
C PRO A 98 2.54 17.31 -1.55
N PRO A 99 3.56 17.33 -0.68
CA PRO A 99 3.59 16.50 0.53
C PRO A 99 2.36 16.63 1.42
N GLU A 100 1.81 17.83 1.58
CA GLU A 100 0.64 18.07 2.42
C GLU A 100 -0.61 17.38 1.85
N GLN A 101 -0.87 17.52 0.55
CA GLN A 101 -1.96 16.84 -0.14
C GLN A 101 -1.76 15.33 -0.12
N ALA A 102 -0.54 14.87 -0.37
CA ALA A 102 -0.22 13.44 -0.38
C ALA A 102 -0.46 12.81 1.00
N ARG A 103 -0.06 13.49 2.07
CA ARG A 103 -0.31 13.04 3.45
C ARG A 103 -1.81 12.91 3.72
N ALA A 104 -2.59 13.94 3.38
CA ALA A 104 -4.04 13.95 3.63
C ALA A 104 -4.74 12.79 2.91
N LEU A 105 -4.42 12.56 1.64
CA LEU A 105 -5.04 11.48 0.86
C LEU A 105 -4.53 10.09 1.25
N TYR A 106 -3.28 9.97 1.65
CA TYR A 106 -2.74 8.75 2.26
C TYR A 106 -3.53 8.39 3.53
N GLU A 107 -3.80 9.36 4.38
CA GLU A 107 -4.58 9.14 5.61
C GLU A 107 -6.02 8.71 5.32
N VAL A 108 -6.65 9.27 4.28
CA VAL A 108 -7.98 8.82 3.83
C VAL A 108 -7.94 7.36 3.38
N PHE A 109 -6.93 6.97 2.61
CA PHE A 109 -6.74 5.58 2.17
C PHE A 109 -6.59 4.65 3.37
N VAL A 110 -5.73 4.99 4.32
CA VAL A 110 -5.48 4.19 5.54
C VAL A 110 -6.76 4.05 6.37
N GLU A 111 -7.48 5.15 6.59
CA GLU A 111 -8.71 5.14 7.38
C GLU A 111 -9.79 4.27 6.73
N ARG A 112 -9.90 4.30 5.41
CA ARG A 112 -10.84 3.42 4.69
C ARG A 112 -10.52 1.95 4.91
N ILE A 113 -9.24 1.57 4.88
CA ILE A 113 -8.83 0.20 5.18
C ILE A 113 -9.16 -0.17 6.63
N ARG A 114 -8.90 0.74 7.57
CA ARG A 114 -9.25 0.51 8.99
C ARG A 114 -10.73 0.25 9.18
N GLN A 115 -11.60 1.00 8.50
CA GLN A 115 -13.05 0.78 8.52
C GLN A 115 -13.44 -0.61 7.99
N ARG A 116 -12.73 -1.10 6.96
CA ARG A 116 -13.02 -2.38 6.33
C ARG A 116 -12.50 -3.59 7.12
N LEU A 117 -11.35 -3.46 7.77
CA LEU A 117 -10.63 -4.56 8.43
C LEU A 117 -10.65 -4.48 9.96
N GLY A 118 -11.04 -3.34 10.53
CA GLY A 118 -10.96 -3.10 11.98
C GLY A 118 -9.57 -2.69 12.47
N ARG A 119 -8.52 -2.97 11.70
CA ARG A 119 -7.13 -2.62 12.02
C ARG A 119 -6.33 -2.44 10.75
N VAL A 120 -5.25 -1.67 10.84
CA VAL A 120 -4.26 -1.48 9.78
C VAL A 120 -2.94 -1.05 10.43
N ALA A 121 -1.83 -1.63 9.98
CA ALA A 121 -0.50 -1.18 10.34
C ALA A 121 -0.01 -0.16 9.30
N THR A 122 0.77 0.83 9.71
CA THR A 122 1.24 1.88 8.81
C THR A 122 2.72 2.16 8.98
N GLY A 123 3.36 2.59 7.88
CA GLY A 123 4.62 3.30 7.95
C GLY A 123 4.44 4.71 8.49
N ARG A 124 5.50 5.51 8.42
CA ARG A 124 5.49 6.91 8.86
C ARG A 124 5.73 7.83 7.68
N PHE A 125 4.77 8.71 7.39
CA PHE A 125 4.87 9.64 6.28
C PHE A 125 6.10 10.55 6.42
N GLY A 126 6.90 10.64 5.34
CA GLY A 126 8.09 11.49 5.28
C GLY A 126 9.34 10.93 5.98
N ALA A 127 9.26 9.78 6.64
CA ALA A 127 10.40 9.16 7.29
C ALA A 127 11.25 8.33 6.31
N ASP A 128 12.53 8.17 6.64
CA ASP A 128 13.37 7.14 6.02
C ASP A 128 13.02 5.80 6.66
N MET A 129 12.43 4.91 5.87
CA MET A 129 11.93 3.63 6.34
C MET A 129 12.70 2.47 5.72
N LYS A 130 12.97 1.44 6.54
CA LYS A 130 13.42 0.14 6.05
C LYS A 130 12.20 -0.76 6.03
N VAL A 131 11.75 -1.12 4.83
CA VAL A 131 10.58 -1.97 4.62
C VAL A 131 11.07 -3.37 4.31
N ALA A 132 10.77 -4.30 5.21
CA ALA A 132 11.10 -5.71 5.05
C ALA A 132 9.83 -6.50 4.75
N LEU A 133 9.92 -7.49 3.86
CA LEU A 133 8.79 -8.35 3.52
C LEU A 133 9.27 -9.68 2.97
N ILE A 134 8.40 -10.68 3.09
CA ILE A 134 8.52 -11.92 2.32
C ILE A 134 7.31 -11.97 1.39
N ASN A 135 7.56 -11.77 0.09
CA ASN A 135 6.52 -11.85 -0.91
C ASN A 135 6.13 -13.31 -1.13
N ASP A 136 4.85 -13.60 -0.90
CA ASP A 136 4.31 -14.95 -0.97
C ASP A 136 3.80 -15.23 -2.39
N GLY A 137 4.62 -15.98 -3.13
CA GLY A 137 4.25 -16.37 -4.47
C GLY A 137 5.38 -16.35 -5.52
N PRO A 138 5.98 -15.24 -5.93
CA PRO A 138 5.64 -13.86 -5.62
C PRO A 138 4.32 -13.42 -6.26
N VAL A 139 3.61 -12.53 -5.58
CA VAL A 139 2.34 -11.96 -6.05
C VAL A 139 2.37 -10.45 -5.80
N THR A 140 2.36 -9.68 -6.89
CA THR A 140 2.50 -8.23 -6.87
C THR A 140 1.61 -7.62 -7.95
N PHE A 141 0.77 -6.66 -7.57
CA PHE A 141 -0.15 -5.96 -8.47
C PHE A 141 -0.06 -4.45 -8.30
N LEU A 142 -0.15 -3.73 -9.39
CA LEU A 142 -0.31 -2.28 -9.38
C LEU A 142 -1.76 -1.94 -9.69
N LEU A 143 -2.42 -1.25 -8.75
CA LEU A 143 -3.75 -0.66 -8.93
C LEU A 143 -3.64 0.84 -9.15
N ASN A 144 -4.48 1.35 -10.06
CA ASN A 144 -4.59 2.78 -10.35
C ASN A 144 -6.03 3.16 -10.70
#